data_263784110edfc5f780ea32bdd230c719
#
_entry.id   263784110edfc5f780ea32bdd230c719
#
_cell.length_a   1.000
_cell.length_b   1.000
_cell.length_c   1.000
_cell.angle_alpha   90.00
_cell.angle_beta   90.00
_cell.angle_gamma   90.00
#
_symmetry.space_group_name_H-M   'P 1'
#
loop_
_entity.id
_entity.type
_entity.pdbx_description
1 polymer ?
#
loop_
_entity_poly.entity_id
_entity_poly.type
_entity_poly.pdbx_seq_one_letter_code
_entity_poly.pdbx_strand_id
1 'polypeptide(L)'
;YDIPLPTDYESFVSACQAFEKVGIRGFTADYTYDYTCMETLQGLSAAELTTTDGRKWRTAYSDPASTARVGLDDTVWPGAFERMAQFIQDTHLTADDLALNYDDVTGMFRNGEVAMYFGSSAGVKMFRDEGIDTIFMPFFSQNGEKWIMTTPYFQIALNRDLEQDTARREKAMKVLNVMLSEEAQSRIVADGQDLL
;
A
#
# COMPACT_ATOMS: atom_id res chain seq x y z
N TYR A 1 -10.95 24.26 3.52
CA TYR A 1 -9.61 24.88 3.48
C TYR A 1 -9.22 25.38 2.09
N ASP A 2 -10.04 25.08 1.06
CA ASP A 2 -9.78 25.44 -0.34
C ASP A 2 -8.39 24.98 -0.87
N ILE A 3 -7.88 23.86 -0.35
CA ILE A 3 -6.62 23.25 -0.80
C ILE A 3 -6.96 22.30 -1.94
N PRO A 4 -6.39 22.51 -3.16
CA PRO A 4 -6.66 21.63 -4.29
C PRO A 4 -6.20 20.20 -4.04
N LEU A 5 -6.95 19.24 -4.63
CA LEU A 5 -6.53 17.84 -4.61
C LEU A 5 -5.22 17.67 -5.38
N PRO A 6 -4.26 16.91 -4.83
CA PRO A 6 -3.01 16.61 -5.51
C PRO A 6 -3.23 15.86 -6.84
N THR A 7 -2.48 16.25 -7.85
CA THR A 7 -2.50 15.61 -9.18
C THR A 7 -1.13 15.07 -9.62
N ASP A 8 -0.08 15.43 -8.90
CA ASP A 8 1.30 15.04 -9.10
C ASP A 8 2.08 15.19 -7.78
N TYR A 9 3.37 14.85 -7.79
CA TYR A 9 4.19 14.89 -6.60
C TYR A 9 4.36 16.32 -6.04
N GLU A 10 4.56 17.31 -6.88
CA GLU A 10 4.75 18.71 -6.47
C GLU A 10 3.48 19.25 -5.79
N SER A 11 2.30 19.01 -6.38
CA SER A 11 1.03 19.42 -5.79
C SER A 11 0.71 18.62 -4.51
N PHE A 12 1.15 17.36 -4.41
CA PHE A 12 1.03 16.58 -3.17
C PHE A 12 1.86 17.21 -2.04
N VAL A 13 3.12 17.54 -2.28
CA VAL A 13 3.98 18.23 -1.30
C VAL A 13 3.40 19.60 -0.93
N SER A 14 2.93 20.35 -1.93
CA SER A 14 2.28 21.65 -1.70
C SER A 14 1.02 21.54 -0.84
N ALA A 15 0.23 20.50 -1.04
CA ALA A 15 -0.94 20.23 -0.21
C ALA A 15 -0.54 19.88 1.23
N CYS A 16 0.46 19.04 1.44
CA CYS A 16 1.02 18.75 2.79
C CYS A 16 1.38 20.06 3.51
N GLN A 17 2.18 20.90 2.88
CA GLN A 17 2.61 22.19 3.44
C GLN A 17 1.44 23.17 3.70
N ALA A 18 0.42 23.12 2.84
CA ALA A 18 -0.77 23.98 3.01
C ALA A 18 -1.59 23.54 4.23
N PHE A 19 -1.77 22.24 4.45
CA PHE A 19 -2.44 21.72 5.64
C PHE A 19 -1.67 22.04 6.93
N GLU A 20 -0.35 21.93 6.92
CA GLU A 20 0.49 22.26 8.08
C GLU A 20 0.37 23.71 8.50
N LYS A 21 0.22 24.64 7.56
CA LYS A 21 -0.01 26.08 7.87
C LYS A 21 -1.29 26.34 8.65
N VAL A 22 -2.27 25.45 8.54
CA VAL A 22 -3.53 25.53 9.30
C VAL A 22 -3.58 24.56 10.49
N GLY A 23 -2.43 23.97 10.85
CA GLY A 23 -2.28 23.11 12.04
C GLY A 23 -2.75 21.68 11.83
N ILE A 24 -2.93 21.24 10.59
CA ILE A 24 -3.29 19.87 10.24
C ILE A 24 -2.06 19.20 9.67
N ARG A 25 -1.73 17.99 10.11
CA ARG A 25 -0.62 17.23 9.53
C ARG A 25 -0.92 16.91 8.07
N GLY A 26 0.05 17.13 7.17
CA GLY A 26 -0.15 16.89 5.74
C GLY A 26 -0.28 15.41 5.39
N PHE A 27 0.65 14.59 5.88
CA PHE A 27 0.71 13.17 5.59
C PHE A 27 1.28 12.36 6.75
N THR A 28 0.85 11.10 6.91
CA THR A 28 1.46 10.09 7.77
C THR A 28 1.13 8.66 7.29
N ALA A 29 1.67 7.66 7.97
CA ALA A 29 1.37 6.24 7.75
C ALA A 29 1.60 5.43 9.04
N ASP A 30 1.08 4.21 9.06
CA ASP A 30 1.25 3.25 10.15
C ASP A 30 2.60 2.53 10.12
N TYR A 31 3.68 3.32 10.22
CA TYR A 31 5.05 2.85 10.06
C TYR A 31 5.57 1.94 11.19
N THR A 32 4.78 1.65 12.21
CA THR A 32 5.05 0.54 13.14
C THR A 32 5.14 -0.81 12.39
N TYR A 33 4.52 -0.92 11.23
CA TYR A 33 4.56 -2.12 10.42
C TYR A 33 5.62 -2.03 9.32
N ASP A 34 6.55 -3.00 9.30
CA ASP A 34 7.63 -3.06 8.32
C ASP A 34 7.12 -3.05 6.87
N TYR A 35 5.97 -3.70 6.62
CA TYR A 35 5.38 -3.75 5.28
C TYR A 35 4.93 -2.37 4.79
N THR A 36 4.44 -1.47 5.64
CA THR A 36 4.03 -0.12 5.25
C THR A 36 5.23 0.69 4.75
N CYS A 37 6.39 0.57 5.42
CA CYS A 37 7.64 1.16 4.95
C CYS A 37 8.04 0.62 3.57
N MET A 38 7.95 -0.69 3.39
CA MET A 38 8.30 -1.35 2.12
C MET A 38 7.35 -0.97 1.00
N GLU A 39 6.06 -0.90 1.26
CA GLU A 39 5.04 -0.53 0.27
C GLU A 39 5.16 0.95 -0.12
N THR A 40 5.45 1.84 0.83
CA THR A 40 5.73 3.26 0.53
C THR A 40 6.95 3.37 -0.39
N LEU A 41 8.04 2.68 -0.07
CA LEU A 41 9.25 2.63 -0.90
C LEU A 41 8.95 2.08 -2.30
N GLN A 42 8.18 1.00 -2.40
CA GLN A 42 7.78 0.40 -3.67
C GLN A 42 6.90 1.34 -4.50
N GLY A 43 5.94 2.03 -3.86
CA GLY A 43 5.08 3.02 -4.52
C GLY A 43 5.88 4.17 -5.13
N LEU A 44 6.81 4.74 -4.37
CA LEU A 44 7.69 5.82 -4.83
C LEU A 44 8.66 5.38 -5.94
N SER A 45 9.02 4.09 -5.96
CA SER A 45 10.03 3.51 -6.87
C SER A 45 9.41 2.69 -7.99
N ALA A 46 8.09 2.71 -8.15
CA ALA A 46 7.42 1.90 -9.14
C ALA A 46 7.89 2.19 -10.57
N ALA A 47 8.24 3.44 -10.87
CA ALA A 47 8.80 3.84 -12.15
C ALA A 47 10.07 3.06 -12.52
N GLU A 48 10.98 2.87 -11.58
CA GLU A 48 12.22 2.11 -11.79
C GLU A 48 11.99 0.61 -11.78
N LEU A 49 11.19 0.14 -10.82
CA LEU A 49 10.91 -1.30 -10.67
C LEU A 49 10.15 -1.89 -11.84
N THR A 50 9.43 -1.08 -12.62
CA THR A 50 8.68 -1.51 -13.80
C THR A 50 9.45 -1.39 -15.12
N THR A 51 10.65 -0.81 -15.11
CA THR A 51 11.56 -0.80 -16.26
C THR A 51 12.01 -2.21 -16.65
N THR A 52 12.64 -2.35 -17.81
CA THR A 52 13.23 -3.63 -18.23
C THR A 52 14.25 -4.13 -17.22
N ASP A 53 15.09 -3.27 -16.70
CA ASP A 53 16.13 -3.64 -15.73
C ASP A 53 15.56 -3.90 -14.33
N GLY A 54 14.57 -3.12 -13.91
CA GLY A 54 13.82 -3.40 -12.68
C GLY A 54 13.10 -4.75 -12.72
N ARG A 55 12.53 -5.13 -13.88
CA ARG A 55 11.92 -6.45 -14.06
C ARG A 55 12.94 -7.57 -14.02
N LYS A 56 14.10 -7.40 -14.64
CA LYS A 56 15.21 -8.36 -14.55
C LYS A 56 15.67 -8.55 -13.11
N TRP A 57 15.84 -7.43 -12.39
CA TRP A 57 16.22 -7.47 -10.98
C TRP A 57 15.19 -8.26 -10.15
N ARG A 58 13.89 -7.94 -10.27
CA ARG A 58 12.83 -8.65 -9.52
C ARG A 58 12.79 -10.14 -9.83
N THR A 59 12.95 -10.51 -11.11
CA THR A 59 13.00 -11.91 -11.52
C THR A 59 14.22 -12.62 -10.91
N ALA A 60 15.39 -12.02 -10.97
CA ALA A 60 16.60 -12.60 -10.40
C ALA A 60 16.53 -12.73 -8.87
N TYR A 61 15.92 -11.75 -8.19
CA TYR A 61 15.74 -11.76 -6.74
C TYR A 61 14.74 -12.84 -6.28
N SER A 62 13.64 -13.00 -7.01
CA SER A 62 12.56 -13.94 -6.64
C SER A 62 12.77 -15.38 -7.09
N ASP A 63 13.70 -15.64 -8.00
CA ASP A 63 13.98 -16.98 -8.51
C ASP A 63 15.06 -17.67 -7.67
N PRO A 64 14.73 -18.69 -6.85
CA PRO A 64 15.69 -19.42 -6.04
C PRO A 64 16.71 -20.22 -6.89
N ALA A 65 16.43 -20.46 -8.17
CA ALA A 65 17.34 -21.11 -9.10
C ALA A 65 18.26 -20.11 -9.83
N SER A 66 18.05 -18.80 -9.62
CA SER A 66 18.88 -17.76 -10.25
C SER A 66 20.33 -17.87 -9.79
N THR A 67 21.24 -17.87 -10.74
CA THR A 67 22.69 -17.73 -10.48
C THR A 67 23.13 -16.27 -10.43
N ALA A 68 22.28 -15.34 -10.82
CA ALA A 68 22.52 -13.92 -10.72
C ALA A 68 22.40 -13.49 -9.25
N ARG A 69 23.47 -12.91 -8.71
CA ARG A 69 23.41 -12.26 -7.41
C ARG A 69 22.97 -10.82 -7.62
N VAL A 70 21.81 -10.48 -7.07
CA VAL A 70 21.30 -9.11 -7.08
C VAL A 70 21.13 -8.64 -5.64
N GLY A 71 21.43 -7.38 -5.39
CA GLY A 71 21.36 -6.74 -4.09
C GLY A 71 20.60 -5.42 -4.13
N LEU A 72 20.45 -4.80 -2.98
CA LEU A 72 19.84 -3.47 -2.85
C LEU A 72 20.79 -2.34 -3.27
N ASP A 73 22.03 -2.64 -3.56
CA ASP A 73 23.02 -1.75 -4.13
C ASP A 73 23.05 -1.76 -5.68
N ASP A 74 22.23 -2.65 -6.29
CA ASP A 74 22.09 -2.71 -7.75
C ASP A 74 21.19 -1.59 -8.28
N THR A 75 21.46 -1.21 -9.51
CA THR A 75 20.96 -0.15 -10.40
C THR A 75 19.62 0.54 -10.05
N VAL A 76 18.67 -0.16 -9.44
CA VAL A 76 17.31 0.36 -9.22
C VAL A 76 17.16 0.98 -7.83
N TRP A 77 17.75 0.35 -6.83
CA TRP A 77 17.50 0.67 -5.42
C TRP A 77 18.18 1.92 -4.88
N PRO A 78 19.41 2.31 -5.30
CA PRO A 78 19.98 3.57 -4.83
C PRO A 78 19.07 4.77 -5.09
N GLY A 79 18.52 4.90 -6.31
CA GLY A 79 17.58 5.96 -6.63
C GLY A 79 16.24 5.83 -5.89
N ALA A 80 15.81 4.61 -5.55
CA ALA A 80 14.63 4.37 -4.75
C ALA A 80 14.80 4.89 -3.31
N PHE A 81 15.94 4.61 -2.69
CA PHE A 81 16.27 5.11 -1.35
C PHE A 81 16.45 6.63 -1.32
N GLU A 82 17.05 7.23 -2.34
CA GLU A 82 17.13 8.68 -2.47
C GLU A 82 15.75 9.34 -2.53
N ARG A 83 14.80 8.74 -3.31
CA ARG A 83 13.42 9.22 -3.35
C ARG A 83 12.69 9.07 -2.02
N MET A 84 12.89 7.96 -1.32
CA MET A 84 12.30 7.78 0.00
C MET A 84 12.83 8.82 0.99
N ALA A 85 14.14 9.09 0.97
CA ALA A 85 14.74 10.13 1.80
C ALA A 85 14.17 11.52 1.48
N GLN A 86 14.01 11.84 0.19
CA GLN A 86 13.38 13.09 -0.23
C GLN A 86 11.90 13.15 0.19
N PHE A 87 11.14 12.06 0.02
CA PHE A 87 9.75 11.98 0.46
C PHE A 87 9.59 12.24 1.96
N ILE A 88 10.45 11.65 2.79
CA ILE A 88 10.46 11.87 4.25
C ILE A 88 10.68 13.35 4.57
N GLN A 89 11.60 14.02 3.87
CA GLN A 89 11.87 15.45 4.05
C GLN A 89 10.67 16.29 3.60
N ASP A 90 10.13 16.02 2.42
CA ASP A 90 9.05 16.80 1.81
C ASP A 90 7.71 16.67 2.56
N THR A 91 7.48 15.54 3.21
CA THR A 91 6.27 15.26 4.00
C THR A 91 6.45 15.52 5.50
N HIS A 92 7.63 15.99 5.91
CA HIS A 92 8.00 16.25 7.31
C HIS A 92 7.79 15.06 8.26
N LEU A 93 7.94 13.82 7.73
CA LEU A 93 7.90 12.63 8.57
C LEU A 93 9.06 12.63 9.57
N THR A 94 8.78 12.22 10.79
CA THR A 94 9.73 12.21 11.90
C THR A 94 9.89 10.82 12.50
N ALA A 95 10.81 10.67 13.44
CA ALA A 95 10.97 9.41 14.17
C ALA A 95 9.70 9.00 14.95
N ASP A 96 8.88 9.97 15.37
CA ASP A 96 7.62 9.70 16.08
C ASP A 96 6.60 8.98 15.19
N ASP A 97 6.66 9.17 13.87
CA ASP A 97 5.79 8.45 12.91
C ASP A 97 6.05 6.95 12.90
N LEU A 98 7.27 6.52 13.23
CA LEU A 98 7.61 5.10 13.32
C LEU A 98 6.89 4.37 14.47
N ALA A 99 6.31 5.10 15.40
CA ALA A 99 5.54 4.55 16.51
C ALA A 99 4.04 4.46 16.22
N LEU A 100 3.56 5.06 15.13
CA LEU A 100 2.14 5.07 14.79
C LEU A 100 1.71 3.72 14.22
N ASN A 101 0.64 3.17 14.78
CA ASN A 101 -0.04 1.98 14.26
C ASN A 101 -1.29 2.35 13.46
N TYR A 102 -1.96 1.35 12.92
CA TYR A 102 -3.17 1.54 12.09
C TYR A 102 -4.29 2.31 12.82
N ASP A 103 -4.53 2.00 14.09
CA ASP A 103 -5.59 2.64 14.88
C ASP A 103 -5.25 4.11 15.16
N ASP A 104 -3.97 4.41 15.42
CA ASP A 104 -3.49 5.78 15.62
C ASP A 104 -3.72 6.62 14.36
N VAL A 105 -3.26 6.12 13.20
CA VAL A 105 -3.33 6.84 11.93
C VAL A 105 -4.79 7.03 11.48
N THR A 106 -5.61 5.99 11.56
CA THR A 106 -7.03 6.10 11.20
C THR A 106 -7.81 6.96 12.17
N GLY A 107 -7.41 6.97 13.45
CA GLY A 107 -7.94 7.90 14.46
C GLY A 107 -7.61 9.36 14.14
N MET A 108 -6.35 9.66 13.81
CA MET A 108 -5.91 10.98 13.39
C MET A 108 -6.67 11.47 12.14
N PHE A 109 -6.85 10.60 11.15
CA PHE A 109 -7.61 10.95 9.94
C PHE A 109 -9.08 11.23 10.25
N ARG A 110 -9.71 10.38 11.06
CA ARG A 110 -11.09 10.51 11.51
C ARG A 110 -11.34 11.84 12.27
N ASN A 111 -10.35 12.25 13.06
CA ASN A 111 -10.42 13.49 13.84
C ASN A 111 -10.03 14.75 13.04
N GLY A 112 -9.59 14.60 11.79
CA GLY A 112 -9.08 15.71 10.98
C GLY A 112 -7.72 16.25 11.42
N GLU A 113 -6.95 15.45 12.14
CA GLU A 113 -5.59 15.77 12.62
C GLU A 113 -4.53 15.54 11.54
N VAL A 114 -4.83 14.66 10.57
CA VAL A 114 -4.04 14.43 9.37
C VAL A 114 -4.92 14.49 8.13
N ALA A 115 -4.42 15.12 7.06
CA ALA A 115 -5.16 15.30 5.83
C ALA A 115 -5.09 14.10 4.89
N MET A 116 -3.96 13.43 4.84
CA MET A 116 -3.68 12.30 3.96
C MET A 116 -2.90 11.22 4.73
N TYR A 117 -3.21 9.97 4.47
CA TYR A 117 -2.44 8.88 5.03
C TYR A 117 -2.28 7.75 4.02
N PHE A 118 -1.24 6.92 4.21
CA PHE A 118 -1.09 5.69 3.47
C PHE A 118 -2.15 4.69 3.91
N GLY A 119 -2.93 4.17 2.97
CA GLY A 119 -4.00 3.23 3.27
C GLY A 119 -4.44 2.41 2.06
N SER A 120 -5.40 1.53 2.27
CA SER A 120 -5.99 0.69 1.24
C SER A 120 -7.36 1.19 0.79
N SER A 121 -7.86 0.64 -0.34
CA SER A 121 -9.21 0.92 -0.84
C SER A 121 -10.31 0.59 0.17
N ALA A 122 -10.09 -0.39 1.05
CA ALA A 122 -11.04 -0.74 2.12
C ALA A 122 -11.29 0.44 3.09
N GLY A 123 -10.28 1.26 3.37
CA GLY A 123 -10.43 2.44 4.21
C GLY A 123 -11.41 3.47 3.67
N VAL A 124 -11.53 3.58 2.35
CA VAL A 124 -12.48 4.53 1.71
C VAL A 124 -13.92 4.23 2.10
N LYS A 125 -14.30 2.93 2.03
CA LYS A 125 -15.67 2.54 2.44
C LYS A 125 -15.89 2.77 3.94
N MET A 126 -14.93 2.38 4.77
CA MET A 126 -15.01 2.56 6.22
C MET A 126 -15.31 4.01 6.60
N PHE A 127 -14.56 4.96 6.08
CA PHE A 127 -14.75 6.38 6.39
C PHE A 127 -16.03 6.95 5.79
N ARG A 128 -16.43 6.51 4.59
CA ARG A 128 -17.72 6.93 4.00
C ARG A 128 -18.92 6.47 4.82
N ASP A 129 -18.87 5.25 5.35
CA ASP A 129 -19.90 4.71 6.24
C ASP A 129 -20.00 5.53 7.56
N GLU A 130 -18.90 6.14 7.99
CA GLU A 130 -18.83 7.07 9.11
C GLU A 130 -19.21 8.52 8.73
N GLY A 131 -19.55 8.78 7.47
CA GLY A 131 -19.93 10.11 6.98
C GLY A 131 -18.75 11.03 6.66
N ILE A 132 -17.54 10.48 6.57
CA ILE A 132 -16.32 11.21 6.21
C ILE A 132 -16.10 11.07 4.70
N ASP A 133 -16.14 12.17 3.97
CA ASP A 133 -15.89 12.16 2.52
C ASP A 133 -14.40 11.97 2.25
N THR A 134 -14.08 10.83 1.63
CA THR A 134 -12.72 10.41 1.36
C THR A 134 -12.54 9.99 -0.09
N ILE A 135 -11.35 10.20 -0.60
CA ILE A 135 -10.92 9.74 -1.91
C ILE A 135 -9.68 8.88 -1.80
N PHE A 136 -9.54 7.91 -2.70
CA PHE A 136 -8.34 7.11 -2.85
C PHE A 136 -7.47 7.73 -3.95
N MET A 137 -6.21 8.02 -3.64
CA MET A 137 -5.26 8.63 -4.56
C MET A 137 -4.12 7.68 -4.88
N PRO A 138 -3.53 7.76 -6.09
CA PRO A 138 -2.33 7.01 -6.40
C PRO A 138 -1.11 7.55 -5.66
N PHE A 139 -0.05 6.77 -5.60
CA PHE A 139 1.28 7.32 -5.36
C PHE A 139 1.69 8.24 -6.51
N PHE A 140 2.23 9.38 -6.17
CA PHE A 140 2.82 10.32 -7.13
C PHE A 140 4.33 10.12 -7.15
N SER A 141 4.85 9.72 -8.28
CA SER A 141 6.29 9.60 -8.48
C SER A 141 6.89 10.97 -8.76
N GLN A 142 8.10 11.21 -8.26
CA GLN A 142 8.85 12.45 -8.49
C GLN A 142 9.18 12.69 -9.97
N ASN A 143 9.04 11.68 -10.84
CA ASN A 143 9.19 11.81 -12.29
C ASN A 143 7.88 12.11 -13.03
N GLY A 144 6.78 12.39 -12.31
CA GLY A 144 5.48 12.75 -12.86
C GLY A 144 4.55 11.59 -13.14
N GLU A 145 4.95 10.34 -12.87
CA GLU A 145 4.09 9.17 -13.04
C GLU A 145 3.22 8.92 -11.80
N LYS A 146 2.12 8.20 -12.00
CA LYS A 146 1.14 7.86 -10.97
C LYS A 146 1.00 6.35 -10.87
N TRP A 147 1.05 5.83 -9.65
CA TRP A 147 1.06 4.40 -9.41
C TRP A 147 0.02 4.00 -8.38
N ILE A 148 -0.67 2.92 -8.64
CA ILE A 148 -1.48 2.19 -7.66
C ILE A 148 -0.88 0.81 -7.55
N MET A 149 -0.58 0.40 -6.34
CA MET A 149 -0.18 -0.99 -6.07
C MET A 149 -1.44 -1.83 -5.92
N THR A 150 -1.47 -2.94 -6.64
CA THR A 150 -2.51 -3.96 -6.50
C THR A 150 -1.86 -5.29 -6.21
N THR A 151 -2.39 -6.00 -5.25
CA THR A 151 -1.92 -7.34 -4.87
C THR A 151 -3.12 -8.22 -4.56
N PRO A 152 -3.04 -9.54 -4.82
CA PRO A 152 -3.97 -10.46 -4.22
C PRO A 152 -3.80 -10.40 -2.70
N TYR A 153 -4.75 -9.76 -2.01
CA TYR A 153 -4.61 -9.46 -0.59
C TYR A 153 -4.71 -10.72 0.27
N PHE A 154 -5.66 -11.59 -0.07
CA PHE A 154 -5.84 -12.83 0.65
C PHE A 154 -5.34 -14.02 -0.16
N GLN A 155 -4.44 -14.79 0.43
CA GLN A 155 -3.98 -16.04 -0.11
C GLN A 155 -4.52 -17.19 0.76
N ILE A 156 -5.13 -18.18 0.15
CA ILE A 156 -5.65 -19.35 0.85
C ILE A 156 -4.74 -20.54 0.58
N ALA A 157 -4.14 -21.08 1.62
CA ALA A 157 -3.37 -22.30 1.56
C ALA A 157 -4.13 -23.44 2.24
N LEU A 158 -4.15 -24.60 1.63
CA LEU A 158 -4.65 -25.83 2.25
C LEU A 158 -3.51 -26.53 2.98
N ASN A 159 -3.79 -27.01 4.21
CA ASN A 159 -2.82 -27.77 4.97
C ASN A 159 -2.46 -29.07 4.24
N ARG A 160 -1.17 -29.38 4.12
CA ARG A 160 -0.66 -30.59 3.48
C ARG A 160 -1.18 -31.89 4.11
N ASP A 161 -1.47 -31.90 5.41
CA ASP A 161 -2.03 -33.07 6.11
C ASP A 161 -3.37 -33.54 5.56
N LEU A 162 -4.10 -32.66 4.84
CA LEU A 162 -5.31 -33.01 4.14
C LEU A 162 -5.10 -34.03 2.99
N GLU A 163 -3.88 -34.21 2.54
CA GLU A 163 -3.56 -35.25 1.54
C GLU A 163 -3.84 -36.65 2.08
N GLN A 164 -3.75 -36.82 3.41
CA GLN A 164 -3.94 -38.11 4.09
C GLN A 164 -5.37 -38.30 4.64
N ASP A 165 -6.21 -37.29 4.57
CA ASP A 165 -7.62 -37.34 5.03
C ASP A 165 -8.57 -36.85 3.92
N THR A 166 -8.98 -37.79 3.08
CA THR A 166 -9.83 -37.49 1.92
C THR A 166 -11.15 -36.84 2.31
N ALA A 167 -11.78 -37.30 3.39
CA ALA A 167 -13.08 -36.75 3.83
C ALA A 167 -12.94 -35.30 4.31
N ARG A 168 -11.88 -34.99 5.02
CA ARG A 168 -11.59 -33.62 5.49
C ARG A 168 -11.17 -32.71 4.33
N ARG A 169 -10.38 -33.26 3.39
CA ARG A 169 -9.99 -32.56 2.17
C ARG A 169 -11.20 -32.18 1.33
N GLU A 170 -12.15 -33.08 1.10
CA GLU A 170 -13.38 -32.79 0.35
C GLU A 170 -14.20 -31.67 1.01
N LYS A 171 -14.30 -31.66 2.34
CA LYS A 171 -14.96 -30.57 3.08
C LYS A 171 -14.22 -29.24 2.91
N ALA A 172 -12.91 -29.24 3.03
CA ALA A 172 -12.09 -28.05 2.83
C ALA A 172 -12.23 -27.48 1.41
N MET A 173 -12.23 -28.36 0.39
CA MET A 173 -12.44 -27.96 -1.00
C MET A 173 -13.83 -27.37 -1.25
N LYS A 174 -14.87 -27.89 -0.59
CA LYS A 174 -16.21 -27.30 -0.67
C LYS A 174 -16.24 -25.88 -0.11
N VAL A 175 -15.62 -25.66 1.04
CA VAL A 175 -15.50 -24.30 1.63
C VAL A 175 -14.74 -23.37 0.69
N LEU A 176 -13.59 -23.81 0.18
CA LEU A 176 -12.79 -23.04 -0.75
C LEU A 176 -13.57 -22.66 -2.01
N ASN A 177 -14.30 -23.60 -2.60
CA ASN A 177 -15.12 -23.35 -3.79
C ASN A 177 -16.24 -22.33 -3.53
N VAL A 178 -16.83 -22.33 -2.33
CA VAL A 178 -17.82 -21.31 -1.94
C VAL A 178 -17.13 -19.94 -1.82
N MET A 179 -15.98 -19.86 -1.16
CA MET A 179 -15.24 -18.60 -1.00
C MET A 179 -14.80 -18.01 -2.35
N LEU A 180 -14.43 -18.87 -3.31
CA LEU A 180 -13.99 -18.46 -4.65
C LEU A 180 -15.16 -18.34 -5.65
N SER A 181 -16.40 -18.54 -5.23
CA SER A 181 -17.55 -18.38 -6.12
C SER A 181 -17.76 -16.92 -6.51
N GLU A 182 -18.33 -16.69 -7.69
CA GLU A 182 -18.67 -15.35 -8.17
C GLU A 182 -19.58 -14.61 -7.18
N GLU A 183 -20.54 -15.32 -6.55
CA GLU A 183 -21.43 -14.73 -5.55
C GLU A 183 -20.67 -14.23 -4.33
N ALA A 184 -19.75 -15.04 -3.77
CA ALA A 184 -18.95 -14.64 -2.61
C ALA A 184 -18.01 -13.49 -2.95
N GLN A 185 -17.33 -13.55 -4.10
CA GLN A 185 -16.42 -12.49 -4.55
C GLN A 185 -17.18 -11.17 -4.81
N SER A 186 -18.36 -11.24 -5.41
CA SER A 186 -19.21 -10.05 -5.63
C SER A 186 -19.65 -9.39 -4.32
N ARG A 187 -19.94 -10.19 -3.28
CA ARG A 187 -20.26 -9.65 -1.94
C ARG A 187 -19.05 -8.98 -1.30
N ILE A 188 -17.88 -9.62 -1.37
CA ILE A 188 -16.62 -9.06 -0.83
C ILE A 188 -16.33 -7.69 -1.46
N VAL A 189 -16.45 -7.56 -2.79
CA VAL A 189 -16.26 -6.29 -3.49
C VAL A 189 -17.34 -5.27 -3.11
N ALA A 190 -18.60 -5.67 -3.01
CA ALA A 190 -19.69 -4.78 -2.63
C ALA A 190 -19.49 -4.19 -1.23
N ASP A 191 -18.88 -4.97 -0.32
CA ASP A 191 -18.53 -4.51 1.03
C ASP A 191 -17.23 -3.71 1.09
N GLY A 192 -16.60 -3.42 -0.06
CA GLY A 192 -15.37 -2.64 -0.15
C GLY A 192 -14.12 -3.38 0.29
N GLN A 193 -14.19 -4.72 0.37
CA GLN A 193 -13.04 -5.57 0.65
C GLN A 193 -12.29 -5.92 -0.65
N ASP A 194 -11.06 -6.37 -0.51
CA ASP A 194 -10.27 -6.83 -1.64
C ASP A 194 -10.70 -8.23 -2.10
N LEU A 195 -10.52 -8.50 -3.39
CA LEU A 195 -10.79 -9.82 -3.97
C LEU A 195 -9.78 -10.87 -3.51
N LEU A 196 -10.23 -12.10 -3.38
CA LEU A 196 -9.38 -13.29 -3.22
C LEU A 196 -8.71 -13.70 -4.52
#